data_c5d155ca1c43a918f756a40e2cc2c9f9
#
_entry.id   c5d155ca1c43a918f756a40e2cc2c9f9
#
_cell.length_a   1.000
_cell.length_b   1.000
_cell.length_c   1.000
_cell.angle_alpha   90.00
_cell.angle_beta   90.00
_cell.angle_gamma   90.00
#
_symmetry.space_group_name_H-M   'P 1'
#
loop_
_entity.id
_entity.type
_entity.pdbx_description
1 polymer ?
#
loop_
_entity_poly.entity_id
_entity_poly.type
_entity_poly.pdbx_seq_one_letter_code
_entity_poly.pdbx_strand_id
1 'polypeptide(L)'
;QVPGSQLHRNPTEYDRHYHDIAIVPGSRLEALYPTLDRARVNSIHHQGIKDVAPEFDVEAWSLPDRIPEAIFRKPGTLKSYIAATQWHPEFQFRNPDTSTLDDSVLLRDFLAACSRARVSPAVSHSPFQIRNRAARLLRRALLRRH
;
A
#
# COMPACT_ATOMS: atom_id res chain seq x y z
N GLN A 1 -9.78 -14.67 8.40
CA GLN A 1 -11.00 -13.89 8.67
C GLN A 1 -10.84 -13.18 10.00
N VAL A 2 -11.21 -11.92 10.07
CA VAL A 2 -11.26 -11.19 11.34
C VAL A 2 -12.55 -11.62 12.05
N PRO A 3 -12.49 -12.18 13.26
CA PRO A 3 -13.68 -12.60 13.98
C PRO A 3 -14.64 -11.43 14.19
N GLY A 4 -15.92 -11.60 13.86
CA GLY A 4 -16.94 -10.56 14.00
C GLY A 4 -16.97 -9.51 12.90
N SER A 5 -16.12 -9.61 11.88
CA SER A 5 -16.15 -8.70 10.73
C SER A 5 -17.43 -8.89 9.92
N GLN A 6 -17.95 -7.78 9.38
CA GLN A 6 -19.03 -7.84 8.40
C GLN A 6 -18.58 -8.56 7.13
N LEU A 7 -19.56 -8.97 6.33
CA LEU A 7 -19.27 -9.60 5.05
C LEU A 7 -18.65 -8.56 4.08
N HIS A 8 -17.33 -8.59 3.94
CA HIS A 8 -16.59 -7.75 3.00
C HIS A 8 -16.55 -8.32 1.57
N ARG A 9 -17.27 -9.40 1.34
CA ARG A 9 -17.39 -10.03 0.02
C ARG A 9 -18.74 -10.68 -0.12
N ASN A 10 -19.48 -10.24 -1.13
CA ASN A 10 -20.71 -10.91 -1.56
C ASN A 10 -20.46 -11.51 -2.96
N PRO A 11 -20.39 -12.85 -3.11
CA PRO A 11 -20.15 -13.48 -4.42
C PRO A 11 -21.23 -13.19 -5.46
N THR A 12 -22.46 -12.90 -5.01
CA THR A 12 -23.62 -12.61 -5.89
C THR A 12 -23.60 -11.16 -6.39
N GLU A 13 -22.98 -10.25 -5.64
CA GLU A 13 -22.90 -8.82 -5.93
C GLU A 13 -21.46 -8.36 -6.01
N TYR A 14 -20.61 -9.17 -6.60
CA TYR A 14 -19.16 -9.03 -6.56
C TYR A 14 -18.63 -7.63 -6.89
N ASP A 15 -19.22 -6.98 -7.88
CA ASP A 15 -18.86 -5.65 -8.37
C ASP A 15 -19.77 -4.52 -7.83
N ARG A 16 -20.73 -4.85 -6.96
CA ARG A 16 -21.70 -3.90 -6.36
C ARG A 16 -21.73 -3.93 -4.86
N HIS A 17 -20.79 -4.62 -4.25
CA HIS A 17 -20.68 -4.65 -2.80
C HIS A 17 -19.78 -3.51 -2.33
N TYR A 18 -20.29 -2.68 -1.42
CA TYR A 18 -19.64 -1.48 -0.94
C TYR A 18 -19.76 -1.35 0.58
N HIS A 19 -18.83 -0.63 1.17
CA HIS A 19 -18.95 -0.15 2.54
C HIS A 19 -18.37 1.25 2.68
N ASP A 20 -18.60 1.88 3.83
CA ASP A 20 -18.06 3.18 4.14
C ASP A 20 -16.76 3.04 4.95
N ILE A 21 -15.81 3.91 4.68
CA ILE A 21 -14.57 4.06 5.41
C ILE A 21 -14.52 5.43 6.10
N ALA A 22 -13.82 5.50 7.24
CA ALA A 22 -13.44 6.74 7.90
C ALA A 22 -11.97 7.04 7.57
N ILE A 23 -11.70 8.22 7.04
CA ILE A 23 -10.35 8.71 6.77
C ILE A 23 -9.74 9.21 8.08
N VAL A 24 -8.49 8.84 8.33
CA VAL A 24 -7.79 9.22 9.56
C VAL A 24 -7.29 10.66 9.45
N PRO A 25 -7.66 11.55 10.40
CA PRO A 25 -7.18 12.93 10.41
C PRO A 25 -5.65 13.00 10.50
N GLY A 26 -5.04 13.93 9.77
CA GLY A 26 -3.59 14.11 9.68
C GLY A 26 -2.88 13.10 8.77
N SER A 27 -3.62 12.16 8.16
CA SER A 27 -3.04 11.18 7.24
C SER A 27 -2.74 11.77 5.86
N ARG A 28 -1.90 11.07 5.08
CA ARG A 28 -1.70 11.38 3.67
C ARG A 28 -3.03 11.28 2.89
N LEU A 29 -3.86 10.30 3.24
CA LEU A 29 -5.14 10.10 2.57
C LEU A 29 -6.07 11.31 2.76
N GLU A 30 -6.13 11.90 3.96
CA GLU A 30 -6.84 13.15 4.20
C GLU A 30 -6.29 14.29 3.34
N ALA A 31 -4.96 14.40 3.23
CA ALA A 31 -4.35 15.43 2.39
C ALA A 31 -4.69 15.28 0.90
N LEU A 32 -4.94 14.06 0.43
CA LEU A 32 -5.39 13.78 -0.93
C LEU A 32 -6.88 14.07 -1.14
N TYR A 33 -7.69 13.97 -0.09
CA TYR A 33 -9.14 14.19 -0.11
C TYR A 33 -9.57 15.18 1.00
N PRO A 34 -9.15 16.44 0.91
CA PRO A 34 -9.23 17.39 2.04
C PRO A 34 -10.67 17.77 2.43
N THR A 35 -11.65 17.41 1.65
CA THR A 35 -13.08 17.69 1.93
C THR A 35 -13.84 16.49 2.45
N LEU A 36 -13.17 15.33 2.61
CA LEU A 36 -13.80 14.08 3.01
C LEU A 36 -13.25 13.59 4.35
N ASP A 37 -14.13 13.35 5.30
CA ASP A 37 -13.85 12.58 6.52
C ASP A 37 -14.27 11.10 6.36
N ARG A 38 -15.13 10.83 5.40
CA ARG A 38 -15.67 9.51 5.05
C ARG A 38 -15.77 9.35 3.55
N ALA A 39 -15.72 8.11 3.10
CA ALA A 39 -15.93 7.78 1.70
C ALA A 39 -16.54 6.39 1.57
N ARG A 40 -17.22 6.13 0.46
CA ARG A 40 -17.72 4.82 0.08
C ARG A 40 -16.74 4.17 -0.88
N VAL A 41 -16.37 2.90 -0.62
CA VAL A 41 -15.44 2.11 -1.43
C VAL A 41 -16.03 0.74 -1.75
N ASN A 42 -15.54 0.09 -2.80
CA ASN A 42 -15.91 -1.29 -3.07
C ASN A 42 -15.31 -2.24 -2.03
N SER A 43 -15.95 -3.40 -1.82
CA SER A 43 -15.49 -4.39 -0.86
C SER A 43 -15.63 -5.80 -1.42
N ILE A 44 -14.52 -6.39 -1.81
CA ILE A 44 -14.48 -7.72 -2.44
C ILE A 44 -13.43 -8.64 -1.81
N HIS A 45 -12.98 -8.30 -0.62
CA HIS A 45 -11.96 -9.06 0.11
C HIS A 45 -12.59 -9.96 1.18
N HIS A 46 -12.03 -11.13 1.42
CA HIS A 46 -12.44 -12.09 2.45
C HIS A 46 -11.43 -12.21 3.59
N GLN A 47 -10.35 -11.46 3.50
CA GLN A 47 -9.33 -11.33 4.53
C GLN A 47 -9.15 -9.84 4.84
N GLY A 48 -8.80 -9.53 6.08
CA GLY A 48 -8.51 -8.17 6.52
C GLY A 48 -7.16 -8.11 7.22
N ILE A 49 -6.58 -6.92 7.29
CA ILE A 49 -5.38 -6.65 8.06
C ILE A 49 -5.77 -6.74 9.55
N LYS A 50 -5.16 -7.67 10.27
CA LYS A 50 -5.37 -7.82 11.72
C LYS A 50 -4.41 -6.93 12.49
N ASP A 51 -3.12 -7.05 12.19
CA ASP A 51 -2.05 -6.33 12.87
C ASP A 51 -1.25 -5.55 11.82
N VAL A 52 -1.14 -4.25 11.99
CA VAL A 52 -0.38 -3.38 11.10
C VAL A 52 1.08 -3.37 11.56
N ALA A 53 2.00 -3.63 10.64
CA ALA A 53 3.43 -3.58 10.94
C ALA A 53 3.85 -2.16 11.41
N PRO A 54 4.83 -2.04 12.33
CA PRO A 54 5.16 -0.79 13.00
C PRO A 54 5.67 0.32 12.07
N GLU A 55 6.10 -0.05 10.85
CA GLU A 55 6.55 0.90 9.83
C GLU A 55 5.41 1.60 9.08
N PHE A 56 4.16 1.22 9.34
CA PHE A 56 2.98 1.76 8.66
C PHE A 56 2.06 2.49 9.63
N ASP A 57 1.41 3.52 9.11
CA ASP A 57 0.26 4.18 9.71
C ASP A 57 -1.01 3.74 8.98
N VAL A 58 -2.11 3.61 9.73
CA VAL A 58 -3.43 3.42 9.15
C VAL A 58 -3.94 4.78 8.67
N GLU A 59 -4.42 4.84 7.43
CA GLU A 59 -4.96 6.05 6.81
C GLU A 59 -6.50 6.02 6.69
N ALA A 60 -7.08 4.82 6.72
CA ALA A 60 -8.53 4.66 6.74
C ALA A 60 -8.94 3.38 7.47
N TRP A 61 -10.12 3.42 8.08
CA TRP A 61 -10.77 2.32 8.78
C TRP A 61 -12.12 2.01 8.17
N SER A 62 -12.48 0.75 8.03
CA SER A 62 -13.86 0.34 7.80
C SER A 62 -14.75 0.86 8.95
N LEU A 63 -15.87 1.51 8.61
CA LEU A 63 -16.77 2.05 9.62
C LEU A 63 -17.49 0.97 10.42
N PRO A 64 -17.97 -0.13 9.80
CA PRO A 64 -18.72 -1.12 10.54
C PRO A 64 -17.92 -1.87 11.61
N ASP A 65 -16.67 -2.25 11.31
CA ASP A 65 -15.92 -3.22 12.12
C ASP A 65 -14.45 -2.81 12.38
N ARG A 66 -14.06 -1.60 11.96
CA ARG A 66 -12.74 -1.01 12.21
C ARG A 66 -11.56 -1.86 11.70
N ILE A 67 -11.75 -2.54 10.60
CA ILE A 67 -10.64 -3.16 9.86
C ILE A 67 -9.82 -2.05 9.18
N PRO A 68 -8.47 -2.10 9.21
CA PRO A 68 -7.65 -1.17 8.42
C PRO A 68 -7.94 -1.32 6.93
N GLU A 69 -8.33 -0.23 6.28
CA GLU A 69 -8.71 -0.20 4.86
C GLU A 69 -7.65 0.47 3.99
N ALA A 70 -6.87 1.38 4.56
CA ALA A 70 -5.71 1.97 3.90
C ALA A 70 -4.56 2.10 4.88
N ILE A 71 -3.34 1.83 4.40
CA ILE A 71 -2.11 2.02 5.14
C ILE A 71 -1.07 2.73 4.29
N PHE A 72 -0.23 3.53 4.93
CA PHE A 72 0.90 4.19 4.31
C PHE A 72 2.15 4.06 5.19
N ARG A 73 3.31 3.96 4.56
CA ARG A 73 4.57 3.89 5.31
C ARG A 73 4.79 5.14 6.14
N LYS A 74 5.26 5.00 7.36
CA LYS A 74 5.64 6.10 8.23
C LYS A 74 6.83 6.89 7.64
N PRO A 75 6.83 8.22 7.76
CA PRO A 75 7.99 9.03 7.40
C PRO A 75 9.25 8.55 8.12
N GLY A 76 10.36 8.45 7.39
CA GLY A 76 11.66 8.08 7.98
C GLY A 76 11.90 6.59 8.20
N THR A 77 10.90 5.72 8.09
CA THR A 77 11.07 4.27 8.31
C THR A 77 11.62 3.55 7.09
N LEU A 78 11.06 3.82 5.93
CA LEU A 78 11.43 3.19 4.65
C LEU A 78 11.71 4.28 3.61
N LYS A 79 12.64 4.01 2.68
CA LYS A 79 12.97 4.96 1.60
C LYS A 79 11.96 4.94 0.45
N SER A 80 11.28 3.80 0.26
CA SER A 80 10.35 3.61 -0.85
C SER A 80 8.98 4.19 -0.53
N TYR A 81 8.26 4.66 -1.56
CA TYR A 81 6.84 4.92 -1.46
C TYR A 81 6.10 3.58 -1.34
N ILE A 82 5.32 3.40 -0.28
CA ILE A 82 4.49 2.20 -0.08
C ILE A 82 3.15 2.66 0.45
N ALA A 83 2.11 2.44 -0.34
CA ALA A 83 0.72 2.64 0.02
C ALA A 83 -0.06 1.36 -0.32
N ALA A 84 -1.02 1.00 0.48
CA ALA A 84 -1.92 -0.12 0.19
C ALA A 84 -3.34 0.22 0.61
N THR A 85 -4.30 -0.33 -0.14
CA THR A 85 -5.73 -0.27 0.14
C THR A 85 -6.31 -1.67 0.18
N GLN A 86 -7.30 -1.91 1.04
CA GLN A 86 -8.08 -3.16 1.07
C GLN A 86 -9.10 -3.20 -0.06
N TRP A 87 -9.72 -2.04 -0.36
CA TRP A 87 -10.59 -1.94 -1.53
C TRP A 87 -9.78 -2.01 -2.81
N HIS A 88 -10.46 -2.18 -3.92
CA HIS A 88 -9.90 -2.38 -5.25
C HIS A 88 -10.13 -1.15 -6.15
N PRO A 89 -9.18 -0.20 -6.21
CA PRO A 89 -9.29 1.01 -7.03
C PRO A 89 -9.54 0.71 -8.52
N GLU A 90 -9.03 -0.41 -9.01
CA GLU A 90 -9.15 -0.79 -10.41
C GLU A 90 -10.60 -1.05 -10.88
N PHE A 91 -11.52 -1.31 -9.95
CA PHE A 91 -12.93 -1.51 -10.31
C PHE A 91 -13.62 -0.22 -10.70
N GLN A 92 -13.21 0.92 -10.14
CA GLN A 92 -13.77 2.21 -10.50
C GLN A 92 -13.49 2.59 -11.95
N PHE A 93 -12.34 2.18 -12.50
CA PHE A 93 -12.03 2.45 -13.92
C PHE A 93 -12.89 1.64 -14.89
N ARG A 94 -13.48 0.54 -14.43
CA ARG A 94 -14.40 -0.28 -15.25
C ARG A 94 -15.84 0.16 -15.12
N ASN A 95 -16.26 0.56 -13.93
CA ASN A 95 -17.61 0.97 -13.61
C ASN A 95 -17.53 2.29 -12.79
N PRO A 96 -17.37 3.46 -13.43
CA PRO A 96 -17.29 4.71 -12.72
C PRO A 96 -18.63 5.00 -12.02
N ASP A 97 -18.64 4.77 -10.71
CA ASP A 97 -19.73 5.15 -9.82
C ASP A 97 -19.33 6.43 -9.09
N THR A 98 -20.01 7.51 -9.39
CA THR A 98 -19.76 8.82 -8.77
C THR A 98 -20.12 8.87 -7.28
N SER A 99 -20.78 7.83 -6.75
CA SER A 99 -21.07 7.70 -5.32
C SER A 99 -19.90 7.12 -4.52
N THR A 100 -18.85 6.62 -5.18
CA THR A 100 -17.64 6.07 -4.55
C THR A 100 -16.47 7.04 -4.62
N LEU A 101 -15.45 6.77 -3.81
CA LEU A 101 -14.21 7.55 -3.78
C LEU A 101 -13.56 7.61 -5.17
N ASP A 102 -13.14 8.80 -5.62
CA ASP A 102 -12.39 8.95 -6.88
C ASP A 102 -10.96 8.44 -6.73
N ASP A 103 -10.74 7.18 -7.06
CA ASP A 103 -9.43 6.50 -6.95
C ASP A 103 -8.37 7.04 -7.92
N SER A 104 -8.74 7.88 -8.89
CA SER A 104 -7.77 8.53 -9.79
C SER A 104 -6.79 9.43 -9.03
N VAL A 105 -7.19 9.95 -7.88
CA VAL A 105 -6.34 10.73 -6.97
C VAL A 105 -5.20 9.87 -6.43
N LEU A 106 -5.48 8.65 -5.99
CA LEU A 106 -4.47 7.70 -5.52
C LEU A 106 -3.48 7.33 -6.61
N LEU A 107 -3.98 7.09 -7.83
CA LEU A 107 -3.13 6.78 -8.97
C LEU A 107 -2.21 7.96 -9.32
N ARG A 108 -2.73 9.20 -9.30
CA ARG A 108 -1.91 10.40 -9.55
C ARG A 108 -0.80 10.57 -8.51
N ASP A 109 -1.10 10.34 -7.22
CA ASP A 109 -0.09 10.42 -6.17
C ASP A 109 1.00 9.35 -6.34
N PHE A 110 0.62 8.12 -6.65
CA PHE A 110 1.58 7.06 -6.97
C PHE A 110 2.48 7.41 -8.16
N LEU A 111 1.92 7.88 -9.26
CA LEU A 111 2.69 8.28 -10.46
C LEU A 111 3.63 9.45 -10.16
N ALA A 112 3.20 10.41 -9.36
CA ALA A 112 4.06 11.49 -8.89
C ALA A 112 5.22 10.97 -8.03
N ALA A 113 4.99 9.99 -7.17
CA ALA A 113 6.05 9.35 -6.39
C ALA A 113 7.06 8.61 -7.28
N CYS A 114 6.59 7.88 -8.30
CA CYS A 114 7.44 7.23 -9.30
C CYS A 114 8.32 8.24 -10.07
N SER A 115 7.75 9.39 -10.42
CA SER A 115 8.49 10.45 -11.13
C SER A 115 9.58 11.05 -10.25
N ARG A 116 9.31 11.30 -8.97
CA ARG A 116 10.31 11.78 -8.01
C ARG A 116 11.45 10.77 -7.81
N ALA A 117 11.15 9.48 -7.78
CA ALA A 117 12.15 8.43 -7.62
C ALA A 117 13.11 8.34 -8.83
N ARG A 118 12.65 8.63 -10.04
CA ARG A 118 13.47 8.64 -11.26
C ARG A 118 14.45 9.83 -11.32
N VAL A 119 14.13 10.94 -10.69
CA VAL A 119 14.97 12.16 -10.68
C VAL A 119 16.06 12.07 -9.61
N SER A 120 15.89 11.26 -8.57
CA SER A 120 16.97 11.00 -7.62
C SER A 120 18.05 10.17 -8.34
N PRO A 121 19.35 10.64 -8.33
CA PRO A 121 20.41 9.89 -8.98
C PRO A 121 20.45 8.48 -8.40
N ALA A 122 20.34 7.48 -9.26
CA ALA A 122 20.53 6.10 -8.88
C ALA A 122 21.82 6.02 -8.06
N VAL A 123 21.77 5.48 -6.85
CA VAL A 123 22.98 5.09 -6.12
C VAL A 123 23.68 4.11 -7.07
N SER A 124 24.74 4.61 -7.74
CA SER A 124 25.53 3.79 -8.64
C SER A 124 26.12 2.66 -7.80
N HIS A 125 25.53 1.50 -7.91
CA HIS A 125 26.18 0.28 -7.44
C HIS A 125 27.37 0.09 -8.38
N SER A 126 28.54 0.58 -7.93
CA SER A 126 29.79 0.40 -8.63
C SER A 126 29.95 -1.10 -8.92
N PRO A 127 30.16 -1.52 -10.18
CA PRO A 127 30.39 -2.91 -10.55
C PRO A 127 31.58 -3.53 -9.81
N PHE A 128 32.38 -2.70 -9.15
CA PHE A 128 33.59 -3.06 -8.42
C PHE A 128 33.33 -3.80 -7.09
N GLN A 129 32.17 -3.64 -6.45
CA GLN A 129 31.89 -4.32 -5.17
C GLN A 129 31.48 -5.79 -5.33
N ILE A 130 30.93 -6.18 -6.48
CA ILE A 130 30.52 -7.57 -6.72
C ILE A 130 31.76 -8.46 -6.96
N ARG A 131 32.77 -7.97 -7.65
CA ARG A 131 34.02 -8.71 -7.92
C ARG A 131 34.81 -9.04 -6.66
N ASN A 132 34.84 -8.13 -5.70
CA ASN A 132 35.62 -8.34 -4.47
C ASN A 132 35.01 -9.34 -3.49
N ARG A 133 33.69 -9.58 -3.55
CA ARG A 133 33.04 -10.58 -2.70
C ARG A 133 33.27 -12.01 -3.19
N ALA A 134 33.25 -12.22 -4.49
CA ALA A 134 33.55 -13.50 -5.11
C ALA A 134 35.04 -13.88 -4.96
N ALA A 135 35.97 -12.92 -5.13
CA ALA A 135 37.39 -13.13 -4.94
C ALA A 135 37.79 -13.47 -3.49
N ARG A 136 37.09 -12.90 -2.50
CA ARG A 136 37.33 -13.25 -1.08
C ARG A 136 36.80 -14.63 -0.70
N LEU A 137 35.73 -15.10 -1.32
CA LEU A 137 35.18 -16.44 -1.10
C LEU A 137 36.07 -17.53 -1.72
N LEU A 138 36.63 -17.29 -2.91
CA LEU A 138 37.57 -18.19 -3.58
C LEU A 138 38.91 -18.30 -2.83
N ARG A 139 39.44 -17.22 -2.28
CA ARG A 139 40.66 -17.27 -1.45
C ARG A 139 40.45 -18.06 -0.14
N ARG A 140 39.28 -18.00 0.48
CA ARG A 140 38.99 -18.78 1.69
C ARG A 140 38.81 -20.28 1.44
N ALA A 141 38.36 -20.66 0.23
CA ALA A 141 38.21 -22.05 -0.17
C ALA A 141 39.56 -22.73 -0.50
N LEU A 142 40.53 -21.98 -1.03
CA LEU A 142 41.86 -22.47 -1.38
C LEU A 142 42.80 -22.61 -0.17
N LEU A 143 42.58 -21.86 0.91
CA LEU A 143 43.42 -21.93 2.13
C LEU A 143 42.99 -23.02 3.15
N ARG A 144 41.96 -23.81 2.87
CA ARG A 144 41.51 -24.94 3.71
C ARG A 144 41.91 -26.33 3.18
N ARG A 145 42.83 -26.39 2.23
CA ARG A 145 43.37 -27.67 1.69
C ARG A 145 44.89 -27.72 1.85
N HIS A 146 45.38 -27.52 3.07
CA HIS A 146 46.70 -28.02 3.51
C HIS A 146 46.61 -28.31 5.00
#